data_dc7efbff69005d7bc52184b908b2aef9
#
_entry.id   dc7efbff69005d7bc52184b908b2aef9
#
_cell.length_a   1.000
_cell.length_b   1.000
_cell.length_c   1.000
_cell.angle_alpha   90.00
_cell.angle_beta   90.00
_cell.angle_gamma   90.00
#
_symmetry.space_group_name_H-M   'P 1'
#
loop_
_entity.id
_entity.type
_entity.pdbx_description
1 polymer ?
#
loop_
_entity_poly.entity_id
_entity_poly.type
_entity_poly.pdbx_seq_one_letter_code
_entity_poly.pdbx_strand_id
1 'polypeptide(L)'
;MSMNEQLSIIISILAALLTGGFLMIFIESQKTDGSVTERFHFVMNPFFRSFTNYVKFISSFKTCFTFKVSKDSYYIKRLKNDIEKIAGLGGKSIISGQDYPADYFTAKELDSICNTINDVWYCIDTKQNYISSHLDFDSRHAEMFSEHAKGYLEAISPKYKGVQLTKNLLANVSGEFFTEIYQPIQHILPHYEHWQKKEREFKTLALVTVGFTLLTMILILLLSCYIPIWVYNTLCVVCCGLLIFELYKLVKLENLSKTIMR
;
A
#
# COMPACT_ATOMS: atom_id res chain seq x y z
N MET A 1 -45.58 -18.63 29.85
CA MET A 1 -44.79 -17.39 29.68
C MET A 1 -45.66 -16.40 28.95
N SER A 2 -45.89 -15.23 29.49
CA SER A 2 -46.73 -14.22 28.85
C SER A 2 -46.01 -13.64 27.60
N MET A 3 -46.73 -13.10 26.65
CA MET A 3 -46.16 -12.46 25.45
C MET A 3 -45.18 -11.33 25.84
N ASN A 4 -45.50 -10.56 26.88
CA ASN A 4 -44.65 -9.47 27.36
C ASN A 4 -43.31 -9.99 27.97
N GLU A 5 -43.31 -11.14 28.65
CA GLU A 5 -42.08 -11.76 29.19
C GLU A 5 -41.16 -12.23 28.03
N GLN A 6 -41.75 -12.81 26.97
CA GLN A 6 -40.97 -13.23 25.81
C GLN A 6 -40.34 -12.07 25.05
N LEU A 7 -41.07 -10.99 24.85
CA LEU A 7 -40.58 -9.75 24.21
C LEU A 7 -39.46 -9.11 25.03
N SER A 8 -39.59 -9.08 26.36
CA SER A 8 -38.55 -8.56 27.25
C SER A 8 -37.24 -9.37 27.14
N ILE A 9 -37.34 -10.70 27.03
CA ILE A 9 -36.16 -11.56 26.85
C ILE A 9 -35.50 -11.29 25.50
N ILE A 10 -36.28 -11.19 24.41
CA ILE A 10 -35.76 -10.91 23.08
C ILE A 10 -35.01 -9.55 23.06
N ILE A 11 -35.63 -8.50 23.62
CA ILE A 11 -35.01 -7.18 23.72
C ILE A 11 -33.70 -7.25 24.53
N SER A 12 -33.68 -7.97 25.64
CA SER A 12 -32.51 -8.14 26.47
C SER A 12 -31.36 -8.85 25.72
N ILE A 13 -31.67 -9.88 24.93
CA ILE A 13 -30.70 -10.58 24.08
C ILE A 13 -30.14 -9.63 23.02
N LEU A 14 -31.02 -8.90 22.30
CA LEU A 14 -30.59 -7.96 21.26
C LEU A 14 -29.74 -6.81 21.86
N ALA A 15 -30.11 -6.30 23.05
CA ALA A 15 -29.30 -5.31 23.75
C ALA A 15 -27.93 -5.85 24.15
N ALA A 16 -27.85 -7.09 24.64
CA ALA A 16 -26.60 -7.74 24.97
C ALA A 16 -25.71 -7.98 23.73
N LEU A 17 -26.32 -8.33 22.58
CA LEU A 17 -25.59 -8.46 21.30
C LEU A 17 -24.99 -7.10 20.87
N LEU A 18 -25.75 -6.00 20.98
CA LEU A 18 -25.26 -4.67 20.62
C LEU A 18 -24.16 -4.17 21.56
N THR A 19 -24.37 -4.27 22.86
CA THR A 19 -23.47 -3.68 23.85
C THR A 19 -22.23 -4.56 24.15
N GLY A 20 -22.36 -5.88 24.10
CA GLY A 20 -21.28 -6.81 24.37
C GLY A 20 -20.64 -7.36 23.08
N GLY A 21 -21.47 -7.97 22.23
CA GLY A 21 -21.00 -8.69 21.04
C GLY A 21 -20.36 -7.77 20.01
N PHE A 22 -21.12 -6.85 19.47
CA PHE A 22 -20.62 -5.97 18.40
C PHE A 22 -19.55 -4.99 18.86
N LEU A 23 -19.66 -4.48 20.12
CA LEU A 23 -18.62 -3.60 20.65
C LEU A 23 -17.28 -4.32 20.78
N MET A 24 -17.25 -5.55 21.31
CA MET A 24 -16.03 -6.36 21.38
C MET A 24 -15.43 -6.63 20.00
N ILE A 25 -16.25 -7.01 19.02
CA ILE A 25 -15.81 -7.25 17.64
C ILE A 25 -15.19 -5.98 17.06
N PHE A 26 -15.80 -4.82 17.27
CA PHE A 26 -15.31 -3.54 16.77
C PHE A 26 -13.98 -3.14 17.41
N ILE A 27 -13.85 -3.28 18.72
CA ILE A 27 -12.59 -2.97 19.45
C ILE A 27 -11.45 -3.87 18.96
N GLU A 28 -11.68 -5.18 18.82
CA GLU A 28 -10.65 -6.12 18.38
C GLU A 28 -10.26 -5.88 16.92
N SER A 29 -11.24 -5.54 16.06
CA SER A 29 -10.96 -5.13 14.69
C SER A 29 -10.09 -3.87 14.62
N GLN A 30 -10.38 -2.84 15.42
CA GLN A 30 -9.57 -1.62 15.46
C GLN A 30 -8.14 -1.89 15.96
N LYS A 31 -7.99 -2.74 16.97
CA LYS A 31 -6.68 -3.11 17.51
C LYS A 31 -5.85 -3.86 16.45
N THR A 32 -6.48 -4.79 15.72
CA THR A 32 -5.82 -5.52 14.62
C THR A 32 -5.43 -4.57 13.49
N ASP A 33 -6.31 -3.64 13.10
CA ASP A 33 -6.05 -2.62 12.08
C ASP A 33 -4.86 -1.74 12.47
N GLY A 34 -4.85 -1.22 13.69
CA GLY A 34 -3.73 -0.41 14.20
C GLY A 34 -2.40 -1.14 14.15
N SER A 35 -2.36 -2.39 14.60
CA SER A 35 -1.11 -3.18 14.64
C SER A 35 -0.59 -3.53 13.23
N VAL A 36 -1.48 -3.87 12.30
CA VAL A 36 -1.10 -4.18 10.90
C VAL A 36 -0.61 -2.92 10.18
N THR A 37 -1.32 -1.81 10.34
CA THR A 37 -0.94 -0.53 9.73
C THR A 37 0.41 -0.05 10.27
N GLU A 38 0.62 -0.10 11.59
CA GLU A 38 1.90 0.28 12.22
C GLU A 38 3.04 -0.59 11.67
N ARG A 39 2.85 -1.91 11.60
CA ARG A 39 3.85 -2.83 11.06
C ARG A 39 4.14 -2.58 9.60
N PHE A 40 3.11 -2.34 8.80
CA PHE A 40 3.26 -1.98 7.39
C PHE A 40 4.11 -0.71 7.24
N HIS A 41 3.77 0.36 7.96
CA HIS A 41 4.55 1.61 7.92
C HIS A 41 5.99 1.41 8.40
N PHE A 42 6.20 0.60 9.43
CA PHE A 42 7.55 0.28 9.91
C PHE A 42 8.43 -0.36 8.83
N VAL A 43 7.88 -1.27 8.04
CA VAL A 43 8.60 -1.95 6.96
C VAL A 43 8.72 -1.07 5.71
N MET A 44 7.66 -0.35 5.35
CA MET A 44 7.58 0.38 4.08
C MET A 44 8.20 1.78 4.12
N ASN A 45 8.24 2.45 5.27
CA ASN A 45 8.84 3.78 5.37
C ASN A 45 10.33 3.82 4.96
N PRO A 46 11.20 2.88 5.40
CA PRO A 46 12.59 2.83 4.93
C PRO A 46 12.68 2.63 3.42
N PHE A 47 11.82 1.78 2.85
CA PHE A 47 11.75 1.59 1.41
C PHE A 47 11.36 2.88 0.68
N PHE A 48 10.27 3.53 1.08
CA PHE A 48 9.80 4.76 0.42
C PHE A 48 10.80 5.91 0.58
N ARG A 49 11.55 5.95 1.67
CA ARG A 49 12.66 6.89 1.82
C ARG A 49 13.77 6.62 0.79
N SER A 50 14.17 5.37 0.62
CA SER A 50 15.15 4.98 -0.40
C SER A 50 14.62 5.21 -1.81
N PHE A 51 13.36 4.87 -2.07
CA PHE A 51 12.66 5.13 -3.32
C PHE A 51 12.64 6.63 -3.66
N THR A 52 12.28 7.47 -2.69
CA THR A 52 12.24 8.92 -2.87
C THR A 52 13.62 9.48 -3.21
N ASN A 53 14.66 9.04 -2.51
CA ASN A 53 16.04 9.46 -2.80
C ASN A 53 16.50 8.94 -4.17
N TYR A 54 16.12 7.73 -4.55
CA TYR A 54 16.41 7.19 -5.88
C TYR A 54 15.78 8.03 -7.00
N VAL A 55 14.49 8.36 -6.91
CA VAL A 55 13.83 9.16 -7.95
C VAL A 55 14.33 10.61 -7.98
N LYS A 56 14.72 11.19 -6.84
CA LYS A 56 15.41 12.50 -6.76
C LYS A 56 16.79 12.44 -7.41
N PHE A 57 17.55 11.36 -7.18
CA PHE A 57 18.83 11.13 -7.83
C PHE A 57 18.67 11.06 -9.36
N ILE A 58 17.72 10.27 -9.86
CA ILE A 58 17.45 10.19 -11.30
C ILE A 58 17.03 11.56 -11.88
N SER A 59 16.21 12.33 -11.18
CA SER A 59 15.80 13.65 -11.61
C SER A 59 17.00 14.62 -11.73
N SER A 60 17.88 14.61 -10.76
CA SER A 60 19.09 15.45 -10.76
C SER A 60 20.12 14.99 -11.78
N PHE A 61 20.26 13.68 -11.99
CA PHE A 61 21.24 13.08 -12.87
C PHE A 61 20.82 13.08 -14.34
N LYS A 62 19.49 13.10 -14.61
CA LYS A 62 18.93 13.12 -15.96
C LYS A 62 19.51 14.22 -16.84
N THR A 63 19.74 15.41 -16.30
CA THR A 63 20.25 16.56 -17.02
C THR A 63 21.67 16.36 -17.54
N CYS A 64 22.41 15.39 -17.01
CA CYS A 64 23.75 15.03 -17.44
C CYS A 64 23.77 14.15 -18.70
N PHE A 65 22.62 13.61 -19.12
CA PHE A 65 22.51 12.74 -20.30
C PHE A 65 22.07 13.50 -21.53
N THR A 66 22.75 13.26 -22.62
CA THR A 66 22.31 13.62 -23.97
C THR A 66 22.13 12.34 -24.78
N PHE A 67 20.92 12.12 -25.27
CA PHE A 67 20.65 11.01 -26.16
C PHE A 67 20.96 11.43 -27.59
N LYS A 68 22.02 10.88 -28.17
CA LYS A 68 22.26 11.02 -29.61
C LYS A 68 21.12 10.32 -30.34
N VAL A 69 20.33 11.10 -31.05
CA VAL A 69 19.25 10.57 -31.89
C VAL A 69 19.88 9.85 -33.08
N SER A 70 20.27 8.59 -32.89
CA SER A 70 20.41 7.70 -34.02
C SER A 70 19.04 7.13 -34.32
N LYS A 71 18.75 7.08 -35.62
CA LYS A 71 17.48 6.59 -36.12
C LYS A 71 17.05 5.32 -35.41
N ASP A 72 15.90 5.41 -34.77
CA ASP A 72 14.96 4.31 -34.49
C ASP A 72 15.39 3.11 -33.61
N SER A 73 16.36 3.24 -32.70
CA SER A 73 16.52 2.18 -31.71
C SER A 73 15.36 2.21 -30.71
N TYR A 74 14.54 1.18 -30.75
CA TYR A 74 13.46 0.94 -29.77
C TYR A 74 13.97 1.04 -28.33
N TYR A 75 15.13 0.49 -28.04
CA TYR A 75 15.76 0.48 -26.71
C TYR A 75 16.11 1.88 -26.22
N ILE A 76 16.61 2.77 -27.06
CA ILE A 76 16.96 4.14 -26.68
C ILE A 76 15.70 4.96 -26.42
N LYS A 77 14.66 4.83 -27.23
CA LYS A 77 13.37 5.47 -27.00
C LYS A 77 12.76 5.02 -25.67
N ARG A 78 12.80 3.70 -25.42
CA ARG A 78 12.32 3.12 -24.17
C ARG A 78 13.11 3.65 -22.99
N LEU A 79 14.43 3.57 -23.01
CA LEU A 79 15.32 4.07 -21.93
C LEU A 79 15.07 5.55 -21.63
N LYS A 80 14.97 6.39 -22.68
CA LYS A 80 14.64 7.80 -22.52
C LYS A 80 13.30 7.99 -21.81
N ASN A 81 12.26 7.33 -22.28
CA ASN A 81 10.92 7.42 -21.68
C ASN A 81 10.91 6.95 -20.21
N ASP A 82 11.63 5.88 -19.90
CA ASP A 82 11.71 5.31 -18.56
C ASP A 82 12.45 6.24 -17.61
N ILE A 83 13.58 6.82 -18.03
CA ILE A 83 14.30 7.84 -17.26
C ILE A 83 13.42 9.08 -17.06
N GLU A 84 12.68 9.52 -18.07
CA GLU A 84 11.79 10.68 -17.96
C GLU A 84 10.65 10.46 -16.98
N LYS A 85 10.03 9.28 -16.97
CA LYS A 85 8.99 8.92 -16.00
C LYS A 85 9.52 8.96 -14.56
N ILE A 86 10.64 8.28 -14.32
CA ILE A 86 11.25 8.22 -12.98
C ILE A 86 11.71 9.61 -12.54
N ALA A 87 12.34 10.38 -13.44
CA ALA A 87 12.78 11.74 -13.15
C ALA A 87 11.61 12.70 -12.84
N GLY A 88 10.44 12.47 -13.49
CA GLY A 88 9.23 13.23 -13.19
C GLY A 88 8.73 13.04 -11.75
N LEU A 89 8.83 11.81 -11.20
CA LEU A 89 8.55 11.56 -9.80
C LEU A 89 9.55 12.28 -8.89
N GLY A 90 10.84 12.20 -9.21
CA GLY A 90 11.90 12.88 -8.48
C GLY A 90 11.71 14.39 -8.46
N GLY A 91 11.38 15.00 -9.60
CA GLY A 91 11.11 16.44 -9.72
C GLY A 91 9.93 16.89 -8.84
N LYS A 92 8.84 16.12 -8.81
CA LYS A 92 7.70 16.41 -7.92
C LYS A 92 8.11 16.38 -6.45
N SER A 93 8.89 15.38 -6.03
CA SER A 93 9.34 15.25 -4.65
C SER A 93 10.36 16.35 -4.27
N ILE A 94 11.25 16.77 -5.18
CA ILE A 94 12.16 17.88 -4.96
C ILE A 94 11.39 19.21 -4.76
N ILE A 95 10.38 19.46 -5.59
CA ILE A 95 9.56 20.67 -5.51
C ILE A 95 8.72 20.69 -4.23
N SER A 96 8.12 19.58 -3.85
CA SER A 96 7.31 19.48 -2.63
C SER A 96 8.16 19.50 -1.35
N GLY A 97 9.43 19.17 -1.42
CA GLY A 97 10.31 18.98 -0.26
C GLY A 97 9.95 17.77 0.61
N GLN A 98 9.05 16.89 0.15
CA GLN A 98 8.53 15.75 0.90
C GLN A 98 8.93 14.44 0.27
N ASP A 99 9.09 13.42 1.13
CA ASP A 99 9.23 12.03 0.72
C ASP A 99 7.86 11.46 0.37
N TYR A 100 7.84 10.44 -0.50
CA TYR A 100 6.61 9.71 -0.79
C TYR A 100 6.18 8.92 0.45
N PRO A 101 4.92 9.06 0.90
CA PRO A 101 4.38 8.25 1.99
C PRO A 101 4.18 6.79 1.56
N ALA A 102 4.12 5.90 2.56
CA ALA A 102 4.04 4.45 2.35
C ALA A 102 2.82 3.98 1.55
N ASP A 103 1.73 4.74 1.58
CA ASP A 103 0.44 4.47 0.95
C ASP A 103 0.17 5.33 -0.30
N TYR A 104 1.20 6.03 -0.81
CA TYR A 104 1.04 6.91 -1.96
C TYR A 104 0.74 6.18 -3.26
N PHE A 105 1.35 5.00 -3.44
CA PHE A 105 1.18 4.18 -4.63
C PHE A 105 0.42 2.90 -4.30
N THR A 106 -0.45 2.48 -5.22
CA THR A 106 -0.98 1.12 -5.22
C THR A 106 0.12 0.11 -5.53
N ALA A 107 -0.08 -1.15 -5.12
CA ALA A 107 0.85 -2.24 -5.41
C ALA A 107 1.17 -2.34 -6.91
N LYS A 108 0.14 -2.21 -7.74
CA LYS A 108 0.28 -2.30 -9.20
C LYS A 108 1.07 -1.12 -9.79
N GLU A 109 0.85 0.09 -9.28
CA GLU A 109 1.58 1.27 -9.73
C GLU A 109 3.05 1.19 -9.32
N LEU A 110 3.33 0.81 -8.07
CA LEU A 110 4.68 0.66 -7.58
C LEU A 110 5.43 -0.44 -8.33
N ASP A 111 4.79 -1.59 -8.59
CA ASP A 111 5.36 -2.67 -9.39
C ASP A 111 5.70 -2.18 -10.81
N SER A 112 4.81 -1.44 -11.45
CA SER A 112 5.06 -0.83 -12.76
C SER A 112 6.26 0.13 -12.76
N ILE A 113 6.39 0.97 -11.71
CA ILE A 113 7.51 1.91 -11.58
C ILE A 113 8.81 1.14 -11.35
N CYS A 114 8.83 0.16 -10.45
CA CYS A 114 10.02 -0.62 -10.14
C CYS A 114 10.46 -1.51 -11.31
N ASN A 115 9.53 -2.02 -12.11
CA ASN A 115 9.85 -2.69 -13.38
C ASN A 115 10.49 -1.71 -14.38
N THR A 116 10.03 -0.45 -14.44
CA THR A 116 10.68 0.60 -15.23
C THR A 116 12.11 0.88 -14.75
N ILE A 117 12.36 0.84 -13.43
CA ILE A 117 13.71 0.95 -12.85
C ILE A 117 14.59 -0.22 -13.27
N ASN A 118 14.07 -1.43 -13.23
CA ASN A 118 14.76 -2.63 -13.70
C ASN A 118 15.09 -2.55 -15.20
N ASP A 119 14.17 -2.03 -16.01
CA ASP A 119 14.40 -1.82 -17.45
C ASP A 119 15.54 -0.82 -17.70
N VAL A 120 15.68 0.24 -16.89
CA VAL A 120 16.80 1.18 -16.95
C VAL A 120 18.12 0.45 -16.72
N TRP A 121 18.19 -0.38 -15.66
CA TRP A 121 19.35 -1.22 -15.40
C TRP A 121 19.66 -2.14 -16.60
N TYR A 122 18.66 -2.91 -17.05
CA TYR A 122 18.83 -3.86 -18.15
C TYR A 122 19.31 -3.18 -19.45
N CYS A 123 18.75 -2.02 -19.77
CA CYS A 123 19.13 -1.31 -21.01
C CYS A 123 20.55 -0.78 -20.98
N ILE A 124 21.13 -0.49 -19.80
CA ILE A 124 22.50 0.07 -19.68
C ILE A 124 23.51 -1.04 -19.39
N ASP A 125 23.17 -2.00 -18.52
CA ASP A 125 24.11 -3.03 -18.03
C ASP A 125 24.42 -4.14 -19.05
N THR A 126 23.55 -4.40 -20.00
CA THR A 126 23.69 -5.53 -20.93
C THR A 126 24.92 -5.49 -21.85
N LYS A 127 25.97 -4.74 -21.52
CA LYS A 127 27.24 -4.65 -22.27
C LYS A 127 27.05 -4.48 -23.79
N GLN A 128 25.88 -4.07 -24.19
CA GLN A 128 25.58 -3.76 -25.57
C GLN A 128 26.28 -2.45 -25.87
N ASN A 129 27.51 -2.53 -26.34
CA ASN A 129 28.32 -1.40 -26.81
C ASN A 129 27.53 -0.41 -27.67
N TYR A 130 26.47 -0.90 -28.29
CA TYR A 130 25.55 -0.13 -29.13
C TYR A 130 24.77 0.94 -28.33
N ILE A 131 24.18 0.58 -27.17
CA ILE A 131 23.38 1.54 -26.37
C ILE A 131 24.30 2.55 -25.68
N SER A 132 25.45 2.10 -25.18
CA SER A 132 26.41 2.98 -24.53
C SER A 132 27.01 4.02 -25.47
N SER A 133 27.11 3.74 -26.78
CA SER A 133 27.62 4.68 -27.78
C SER A 133 26.63 5.80 -28.15
N HIS A 134 25.34 5.61 -27.88
CA HIS A 134 24.27 6.57 -28.18
C HIS A 134 23.86 7.42 -26.98
N LEU A 135 24.43 7.15 -25.80
CA LEU A 135 24.22 7.92 -24.60
C LEU A 135 25.50 8.72 -24.29
N ASP A 136 25.46 10.02 -24.57
CA ASP A 136 26.53 10.93 -24.16
C ASP A 136 26.29 11.41 -22.73
N PHE A 137 27.40 11.60 -22.02
CA PHE A 137 27.41 12.12 -20.67
C PHE A 137 28.18 13.43 -20.64
N ASP A 138 27.48 14.51 -20.27
CA ASP A 138 28.09 15.82 -20.10
C ASP A 138 28.73 15.97 -18.72
N SER A 139 30.04 15.82 -18.65
CA SER A 139 30.80 15.92 -17.41
C SER A 139 30.70 17.30 -16.75
N ARG A 140 30.53 18.39 -17.52
CA ARG A 140 30.40 19.74 -16.97
C ARG A 140 29.05 19.92 -16.26
N HIS A 141 27.96 19.39 -16.86
CA HIS A 141 26.68 19.34 -16.19
C HIS A 141 26.71 18.44 -14.94
N ALA A 142 27.44 17.33 -15.00
CA ALA A 142 27.59 16.45 -13.86
C ALA A 142 28.31 17.11 -12.68
N GLU A 143 29.27 17.98 -12.93
CA GLU A 143 29.96 18.76 -11.88
C GLU A 143 29.01 19.77 -11.22
N MET A 144 28.16 20.47 -11.99
CA MET A 144 27.19 21.44 -11.47
C MET A 144 26.13 20.81 -10.55
N PHE A 145 25.65 19.62 -10.87
CA PHE A 145 24.60 18.95 -10.11
C PHE A 145 25.14 17.85 -9.20
N SER A 146 26.45 17.65 -9.16
CA SER A 146 27.11 16.52 -8.49
C SER A 146 26.80 16.47 -7.00
N GLU A 147 26.78 17.58 -6.29
CA GLU A 147 26.58 17.59 -4.84
C GLU A 147 25.17 17.15 -4.45
N HIS A 148 24.15 17.66 -5.14
CA HIS A 148 22.76 17.25 -4.89
C HIS A 148 22.52 15.79 -5.26
N ALA A 149 22.98 15.38 -6.44
CA ALA A 149 22.86 13.99 -6.88
C ALA A 149 23.62 13.02 -5.97
N LYS A 150 24.82 13.39 -5.51
CA LYS A 150 25.61 12.61 -4.55
C LYS A 150 24.91 12.51 -3.20
N GLY A 151 24.32 13.61 -2.70
CA GLY A 151 23.57 13.59 -1.44
C GLY A 151 22.39 12.60 -1.47
N TYR A 152 21.62 12.57 -2.55
CA TYR A 152 20.56 11.58 -2.71
C TYR A 152 21.09 10.15 -2.81
N LEU A 153 22.19 9.97 -3.52
CA LEU A 153 22.82 8.68 -3.71
C LEU A 153 23.37 8.09 -2.40
N GLU A 154 24.04 8.92 -1.59
CA GLU A 154 24.54 8.55 -0.26
C GLU A 154 23.40 8.22 0.70
N ALA A 155 22.25 8.88 0.54
CA ALA A 155 21.05 8.60 1.32
C ALA A 155 20.39 7.25 0.95
N ILE A 156 20.61 6.74 -0.26
CA ILE A 156 20.18 5.39 -0.66
C ILE A 156 21.08 4.34 0.02
N SER A 157 22.40 4.52 -0.10
CA SER A 157 23.37 3.60 0.51
C SER A 157 24.71 4.27 0.79
N PRO A 158 25.30 4.09 2.00
CA PRO A 158 26.60 4.66 2.35
C PRO A 158 27.75 4.23 1.43
N LYS A 159 27.62 3.10 0.70
CA LYS A 159 28.62 2.62 -0.27
C LYS A 159 28.85 3.57 -1.43
N TYR A 160 27.91 4.46 -1.70
CA TYR A 160 28.01 5.46 -2.75
C TYR A 160 28.71 6.74 -2.31
N LYS A 161 29.16 6.84 -1.07
CA LYS A 161 29.89 7.99 -0.58
C LYS A 161 31.19 8.20 -1.38
N GLY A 162 31.34 9.38 -1.95
CA GLY A 162 32.52 9.73 -2.74
C GLY A 162 32.62 9.07 -4.12
N VAL A 163 31.61 8.34 -4.57
CA VAL A 163 31.60 7.71 -5.90
C VAL A 163 31.47 8.80 -6.98
N GLN A 164 32.27 8.65 -8.04
CA GLN A 164 32.21 9.54 -9.18
C GLN A 164 30.95 9.30 -10.01
N LEU A 165 30.27 10.37 -10.40
CA LEU A 165 29.07 10.27 -11.24
C LEU A 165 29.46 9.88 -12.67
N THR A 166 29.06 8.67 -13.08
CA THR A 166 29.27 8.14 -14.42
C THR A 166 27.98 7.58 -14.99
N LYS A 167 27.90 7.42 -16.32
CA LYS A 167 26.72 6.81 -16.95
C LYS A 167 26.44 5.38 -16.46
N ASN A 168 27.48 4.63 -16.14
CA ASN A 168 27.32 3.26 -15.62
C ASN A 168 26.82 3.24 -14.18
N LEU A 169 27.02 4.31 -13.41
CA LEU A 169 26.49 4.44 -12.07
C LEU A 169 24.97 4.37 -12.05
N LEU A 170 24.30 4.96 -13.04
CA LEU A 170 22.83 4.88 -13.16
C LEU A 170 22.35 3.43 -13.25
N ALA A 171 23.01 2.61 -14.08
CA ALA A 171 22.66 1.20 -14.20
C ALA A 171 22.87 0.45 -12.88
N ASN A 172 24.03 0.64 -12.26
CA ASN A 172 24.37 -0.03 -10.99
C ASN A 172 23.37 0.32 -9.89
N VAL A 173 23.07 1.62 -9.70
CA VAL A 173 22.11 2.09 -8.68
C VAL A 173 20.71 1.57 -8.97
N SER A 174 20.30 1.54 -10.24
CA SER A 174 18.98 1.02 -10.63
C SER A 174 18.86 -0.49 -10.36
N GLY A 175 19.89 -1.26 -10.71
CA GLY A 175 19.94 -2.71 -10.44
C GLY A 175 19.91 -3.03 -8.95
N GLU A 176 20.71 -2.33 -8.16
CA GLU A 176 20.74 -2.52 -6.70
C GLU A 176 19.45 -2.09 -6.04
N PHE A 177 18.86 -0.96 -6.46
CA PHE A 177 17.56 -0.56 -5.95
C PHE A 177 16.51 -1.63 -6.20
N PHE A 178 16.47 -2.19 -7.41
CA PHE A 178 15.52 -3.24 -7.76
C PHE A 178 15.76 -4.52 -6.96
N THR A 179 17.00 -5.02 -6.92
CA THR A 179 17.30 -6.32 -6.32
C THR A 179 17.40 -6.29 -4.80
N GLU A 180 18.02 -5.26 -4.21
CA GLU A 180 18.28 -5.20 -2.78
C GLU A 180 17.19 -4.48 -1.99
N ILE A 181 16.47 -3.54 -2.60
CA ILE A 181 15.48 -2.73 -1.91
C ILE A 181 14.05 -3.14 -2.28
N TYR A 182 13.72 -3.26 -3.57
CA TYR A 182 12.36 -3.55 -3.98
C TYR A 182 11.98 -5.02 -3.88
N GLN A 183 12.78 -5.94 -4.40
CA GLN A 183 12.43 -7.37 -4.40
C GLN A 183 12.06 -7.94 -3.02
N PRO A 184 12.78 -7.60 -1.93
CA PRO A 184 12.43 -8.12 -0.60
C PRO A 184 11.05 -7.70 -0.09
N ILE A 185 10.52 -6.58 -0.59
CA ILE A 185 9.25 -6.02 -0.10
C ILE A 185 8.09 -6.11 -1.11
N GLN A 186 8.35 -6.55 -2.34
CA GLN A 186 7.33 -6.59 -3.41
C GLN A 186 6.08 -7.40 -3.06
N HIS A 187 6.18 -8.35 -2.12
CA HIS A 187 5.05 -9.16 -1.67
C HIS A 187 4.22 -8.48 -0.58
N ILE A 188 4.81 -7.56 0.18
CA ILE A 188 4.16 -6.94 1.36
C ILE A 188 2.99 -6.05 0.92
N LEU A 189 3.19 -5.21 -0.08
CA LEU A 189 2.18 -4.24 -0.51
C LEU A 189 0.89 -4.88 -1.04
N PRO A 190 0.92 -5.92 -1.93
CA PRO A 190 -0.29 -6.62 -2.35
C PRO A 190 -1.03 -7.31 -1.19
N HIS A 191 -0.29 -7.88 -0.22
CA HIS A 191 -0.90 -8.48 0.95
C HIS A 191 -1.59 -7.45 1.84
N TYR A 192 -0.98 -6.28 2.02
CA TYR A 192 -1.57 -5.18 2.77
C TYR A 192 -2.83 -4.63 2.08
N GLU A 193 -2.81 -4.42 0.76
CA GLU A 193 -3.98 -4.00 -0.01
C GLU A 193 -5.12 -5.02 0.09
N HIS A 194 -4.79 -6.32 -0.01
CA HIS A 194 -5.79 -7.37 0.16
C HIS A 194 -6.39 -7.35 1.56
N TRP A 195 -5.56 -7.17 2.59
CA TRP A 195 -6.02 -7.04 3.98
C TRP A 195 -6.92 -5.82 4.17
N GLN A 196 -6.53 -4.62 3.68
CA GLN A 196 -7.34 -3.41 3.75
C GLN A 196 -8.71 -3.58 3.09
N LYS A 197 -8.75 -4.28 1.93
CA LYS A 197 -10.02 -4.58 1.26
C LYS A 197 -10.90 -5.47 2.14
N LYS A 198 -10.36 -6.52 2.74
CA LYS A 198 -11.09 -7.43 3.62
C LYS A 198 -11.56 -6.75 4.90
N GLU A 199 -10.73 -5.93 5.46
CA GLU A 199 -11.05 -5.13 6.65
C GLU A 199 -12.21 -4.14 6.36
N ARG A 200 -12.19 -3.47 5.20
CA ARG A 200 -13.29 -2.58 4.78
C ARG A 200 -14.59 -3.36 4.55
N GLU A 201 -14.53 -4.53 3.89
CA GLU A 201 -15.69 -5.42 3.73
C GLU A 201 -16.26 -5.83 5.10
N PHE A 202 -15.38 -6.14 6.06
CA PHE A 202 -15.76 -6.51 7.42
C PHE A 202 -16.43 -5.33 8.17
N LYS A 203 -15.83 -4.14 8.16
CA LYS A 203 -16.40 -2.94 8.79
C LYS A 203 -17.78 -2.59 8.21
N THR A 204 -17.95 -2.74 6.90
CA THR A 204 -19.26 -2.52 6.25
C THR A 204 -20.29 -3.53 6.71
N LEU A 205 -19.91 -4.80 6.79
CA LEU A 205 -20.79 -5.87 7.30
C LEU A 205 -21.23 -5.58 8.73
N ALA A 206 -20.28 -5.27 9.62
CA ALA A 206 -20.55 -4.97 11.03
C ALA A 206 -21.53 -3.78 11.17
N LEU A 207 -21.34 -2.72 10.38
CA LEU A 207 -22.27 -1.58 10.38
C LEU A 207 -23.70 -1.97 9.97
N VAL A 208 -23.83 -2.80 8.91
CA VAL A 208 -25.13 -3.30 8.45
C VAL A 208 -25.80 -4.17 9.50
N THR A 209 -25.04 -5.04 10.17
CA THR A 209 -25.58 -5.91 11.20
C THR A 209 -26.04 -5.15 12.44
N VAL A 210 -25.27 -4.16 12.88
CA VAL A 210 -25.69 -3.24 13.97
C VAL A 210 -26.97 -2.51 13.59
N GLY A 211 -27.03 -1.95 12.37
CA GLY A 211 -28.23 -1.26 11.87
C GLY A 211 -29.46 -2.18 11.82
N PHE A 212 -29.29 -3.41 11.35
CA PHE A 212 -30.36 -4.41 11.30
C PHE A 212 -30.85 -4.79 12.71
N THR A 213 -29.92 -4.97 13.67
CA THR A 213 -30.27 -5.30 15.06
C THR A 213 -31.02 -4.15 15.73
N LEU A 214 -30.58 -2.90 15.53
CA LEU A 214 -31.28 -1.70 16.03
C LEU A 214 -32.68 -1.58 15.41
N LEU A 215 -32.81 -1.79 14.12
CA LEU A 215 -34.10 -1.78 13.43
C LEU A 215 -35.05 -2.83 14.00
N THR A 216 -34.55 -4.04 14.26
CA THR A 216 -35.32 -5.11 14.87
C THR A 216 -35.81 -4.71 16.27
N MET A 217 -34.97 -4.09 17.10
CA MET A 217 -35.38 -3.59 18.42
C MET A 217 -36.50 -2.52 18.32
N ILE A 218 -36.34 -1.59 17.38
CA ILE A 218 -37.37 -0.54 17.15
C ILE A 218 -38.68 -1.17 16.67
N LEU A 219 -38.65 -2.14 15.78
CA LEU A 219 -39.83 -2.86 15.32
C LEU A 219 -40.57 -3.58 16.47
N ILE A 220 -39.81 -4.22 17.39
CA ILE A 220 -40.38 -4.86 18.57
C ILE A 220 -41.08 -3.81 19.43
N LEU A 221 -40.43 -2.68 19.70
CA LEU A 221 -41.01 -1.63 20.56
C LEU A 221 -42.29 -0.98 19.97
N LEU A 222 -42.30 -0.75 18.66
CA LEU A 222 -43.42 -0.03 18.01
C LEU A 222 -44.57 -0.95 17.57
N LEU A 223 -44.28 -2.19 17.17
CA LEU A 223 -45.24 -3.07 16.50
C LEU A 223 -45.53 -4.35 17.26
N SER A 224 -45.15 -4.42 18.56
CA SER A 224 -45.34 -5.62 19.39
C SER A 224 -46.78 -6.14 19.45
N CYS A 225 -47.78 -5.26 19.32
CA CYS A 225 -49.19 -5.62 19.32
C CYS A 225 -49.73 -6.13 17.97
N TYR A 226 -49.02 -5.90 16.87
CA TYR A 226 -49.48 -6.19 15.51
C TYR A 226 -48.79 -7.38 14.87
N ILE A 227 -47.57 -7.70 15.28
CA ILE A 227 -46.74 -8.74 14.64
C ILE A 227 -46.68 -9.98 15.55
N PRO A 228 -46.87 -11.19 14.98
CA PRO A 228 -46.77 -12.43 15.76
C PRO A 228 -45.39 -12.66 16.37
N ILE A 229 -45.36 -13.18 17.60
CA ILE A 229 -44.12 -13.38 18.36
C ILE A 229 -43.06 -14.27 17.66
N TRP A 230 -43.53 -15.22 16.82
CA TRP A 230 -42.60 -16.09 16.08
C TRP A 230 -41.71 -15.31 15.09
N VAL A 231 -42.24 -14.15 14.56
CA VAL A 231 -41.47 -13.28 13.67
C VAL A 231 -40.28 -12.66 14.45
N TYR A 232 -40.52 -12.17 15.66
CA TYR A 232 -39.48 -11.58 16.49
C TYR A 232 -38.44 -12.63 16.92
N ASN A 233 -38.87 -13.84 17.25
CA ASN A 233 -37.96 -14.96 17.52
C ASN A 233 -37.06 -15.26 16.32
N THR A 234 -37.64 -15.31 15.10
CA THR A 234 -36.88 -15.51 13.86
C THR A 234 -35.87 -14.39 13.63
N LEU A 235 -36.26 -13.13 13.79
CA LEU A 235 -35.37 -11.97 13.66
C LEU A 235 -34.23 -12.03 14.69
N CYS A 236 -34.52 -12.41 15.95
CA CYS A 236 -33.49 -12.58 16.98
C CYS A 236 -32.48 -13.67 16.60
N VAL A 237 -32.94 -14.82 16.10
CA VAL A 237 -32.06 -15.89 15.62
C VAL A 237 -31.21 -15.44 14.45
N VAL A 238 -31.75 -14.64 13.53
CA VAL A 238 -30.97 -14.05 12.43
C VAL A 238 -29.89 -13.11 12.96
N CYS A 239 -30.20 -12.24 13.93
CA CYS A 239 -29.21 -11.35 14.56
C CYS A 239 -28.08 -12.14 15.23
N CYS A 240 -28.39 -13.22 15.96
CA CYS A 240 -27.40 -14.11 16.55
C CYS A 240 -26.55 -14.79 15.49
N GLY A 241 -27.13 -15.25 14.39
CA GLY A 241 -26.44 -15.87 13.26
C GLY A 241 -25.47 -14.88 12.57
N LEU A 242 -25.88 -13.64 12.40
CA LEU A 242 -25.03 -12.58 11.84
C LEU A 242 -23.83 -12.30 12.76
N LEU A 243 -24.01 -12.25 14.09
CA LEU A 243 -22.90 -12.06 15.03
C LEU A 243 -21.90 -13.22 14.94
N ILE A 244 -22.36 -14.47 14.90
CA ILE A 244 -21.49 -15.64 14.74
C ILE A 244 -20.71 -15.56 13.42
N PHE A 245 -21.37 -15.15 12.35
CA PHE A 245 -20.73 -14.97 11.05
C PHE A 245 -19.65 -13.85 11.10
N GLU A 246 -19.89 -12.77 11.80
CA GLU A 246 -18.90 -11.70 12.00
C GLU A 246 -17.71 -12.18 12.83
N LEU A 247 -17.92 -12.93 13.89
CA LEU A 247 -16.82 -13.54 14.65
C LEU A 247 -15.96 -14.44 13.77
N TYR A 248 -16.59 -15.26 12.92
CA TYR A 248 -15.85 -16.08 11.95
C TYR A 248 -15.03 -15.21 10.98
N LYS A 249 -15.59 -14.12 10.47
CA LYS A 249 -14.88 -13.18 9.60
C LYS A 249 -13.73 -12.48 10.31
N LEU A 250 -13.90 -12.09 11.59
CA LEU A 250 -12.87 -11.49 12.41
C LEU A 250 -11.67 -12.43 12.60
N VAL A 251 -11.91 -13.70 12.94
CA VAL A 251 -10.85 -14.72 13.04
C VAL A 251 -10.09 -14.90 11.72
N LYS A 252 -10.81 -14.86 10.59
CA LYS A 252 -10.19 -14.93 9.28
C LYS A 252 -9.34 -13.71 8.97
N LEU A 253 -9.79 -12.52 9.35
CA LEU A 253 -9.06 -11.26 9.21
C LEU A 253 -7.78 -11.26 10.07
N GLU A 254 -7.89 -11.73 11.33
CA GLU A 254 -6.73 -11.87 12.23
C GLU A 254 -5.68 -12.85 11.68
N ASN A 255 -6.11 -13.96 11.08
CA ASN A 255 -5.18 -14.89 10.44
C ASN A 255 -4.47 -14.27 9.22
N LEU A 256 -5.18 -13.44 8.45
CA LEU A 256 -4.57 -12.71 7.35
C LEU A 256 -3.57 -11.66 7.84
N SER A 257 -3.85 -10.98 8.95
CA SER A 257 -2.92 -10.01 9.56
C SER A 257 -1.60 -10.64 9.98
N LYS A 258 -1.62 -11.88 10.49
CA LYS A 258 -0.41 -12.64 10.86
C LYS A 258 0.53 -12.90 9.69
N THR A 259 0.00 -12.93 8.46
CA THR A 259 0.82 -13.10 7.24
C THR A 259 1.62 -11.83 6.91
N ILE A 260 1.09 -10.66 7.24
CA ILE A 260 1.74 -9.37 7.02
C ILE A 260 2.75 -9.07 8.14
N MET A 261 2.45 -9.57 9.36
CA MET A 261 3.29 -9.33 10.53
C MET A 261 4.53 -10.25 10.60
N ARG A 262 4.57 -11.31 9.82
CA ARG A 262 5.75 -12.20 9.67
C ARG A 262 6.73 -11.66 8.64
#